data_fe4ed6b7be8c665fe00ad9ab66c2a859
#
_entry.id   fe4ed6b7be8c665fe00ad9ab66c2a859
#
_cell.length_a   1.000
_cell.length_b   1.000
_cell.length_c   1.000
_cell.angle_alpha   90.00
_cell.angle_beta   90.00
_cell.angle_gamma   90.00
#
_symmetry.space_group_name_H-M   'P 1'
#
loop_
_entity.id
_entity.type
_entity.pdbx_description
1 polymer ?
#
loop_
_entity_poly.entity_id
_entity_poly.type
_entity_poly.pdbx_seq_one_letter_code
_entity_poly.pdbx_strand_id
1 'polypeptide(L)'
;RKAGIVRCFSREELTTVGCVFTLPELKGKNFAIITHAGGPGVMLTDALSKGGLNVPKLEGEIAEELKARLFPGAAVGNPIDILATGTPEHLRLCIDYCEEKLDNIDAMMAIFGTPGLVTMFEMYDVLHEKMQTCKKPIFPILPSINTAGAEVAAFLAKGHVNFADEVTLGTALSRIVNVPKPAVPEIELFGVDVPRIRRIIDSIPENGYIAPNYVQALLHAAGIPLVDEFVSEQHLALEFDRMMQIPDARAIMVQPMLKGTELFIGAKYEEKFGHVVLCGLGGIFVEVLKDVSSGLAPLSYEEAYSMIHSLRAYKIIQGTRGQKGVNEDKFAEIIVRLSTLLRFATEIKEMDINPLLATQKAVIAVDARIRIEK
;
A
#
# COMPACT_ATOMS: atom_id res chain seq x y z
N ARG A 1 -4.10 4.64 7.07
CA ARG A 1 -4.64 4.10 5.81
C ARG A 1 -6.15 4.22 5.76
N LYS A 2 -6.91 3.68 6.73
CA LYS A 2 -8.38 3.66 6.70
C LYS A 2 -9.03 5.04 6.54
N ALA A 3 -8.43 6.08 7.11
CA ALA A 3 -8.92 7.45 7.02
C ALA A 3 -8.29 8.25 5.85
N GLY A 4 -7.54 7.61 4.95
CA GLY A 4 -6.83 8.30 3.88
C GLY A 4 -5.67 9.19 4.37
N ILE A 5 -5.15 8.94 5.55
CA ILE A 5 -4.06 9.74 6.13
C ILE A 5 -2.71 9.23 5.63
N VAL A 6 -1.90 10.14 5.09
CA VAL A 6 -0.51 9.86 4.71
C VAL A 6 0.36 9.81 5.97
N ARG A 7 0.97 8.65 6.24
CA ARG A 7 1.90 8.50 7.35
C ARG A 7 3.30 8.90 6.92
N CYS A 8 3.90 9.85 7.63
CA CYS A 8 5.28 10.30 7.45
C CYS A 8 6.17 9.77 8.57
N PHE A 9 7.47 9.54 8.28
CA PHE A 9 8.44 8.97 9.23
C PHE A 9 9.50 9.96 9.69
N SER A 10 9.54 11.16 9.09
CA SER A 10 10.41 12.27 9.49
C SER A 10 9.67 13.61 9.38
N ARG A 11 10.24 14.65 10.01
CA ARG A 11 9.73 16.01 9.87
C ARG A 11 9.87 16.54 8.45
N GLU A 12 10.97 16.21 7.79
CA GLU A 12 11.23 16.57 6.40
C GLU A 12 10.16 15.96 5.47
N GLU A 13 9.89 14.66 5.60
CA GLU A 13 8.84 14.01 4.85
C GLU A 13 7.46 14.62 5.12
N LEU A 14 7.14 14.93 6.40
CA LEU A 14 5.88 15.58 6.76
C LEU A 14 5.73 16.96 6.12
N THR A 15 6.81 17.76 6.13
CA THR A 15 6.83 19.07 5.49
C THR A 15 6.67 18.93 3.98
N THR A 16 7.40 18.00 3.35
CA THR A 16 7.32 17.74 1.89
C THR A 16 5.91 17.32 1.49
N VAL A 17 5.28 16.38 2.22
CA VAL A 17 3.90 15.96 1.98
C VAL A 17 2.93 17.14 2.17
N GLY A 18 3.11 17.95 3.20
CA GLY A 18 2.31 19.16 3.43
C GLY A 18 2.42 20.14 2.26
N CYS A 19 3.63 20.38 1.75
CA CYS A 19 3.86 21.24 0.59
C CYS A 19 3.21 20.69 -0.69
N VAL A 20 3.22 19.37 -0.91
CA VAL A 20 2.53 18.75 -2.06
C VAL A 20 1.03 19.07 -2.04
N PHE A 21 0.39 19.03 -0.88
CA PHE A 21 -1.05 19.33 -0.75
C PHE A 21 -1.41 20.82 -0.94
N THR A 22 -0.44 21.72 -1.03
CA THR A 22 -0.69 23.14 -1.38
C THR A 22 -0.71 23.38 -2.87
N LEU A 23 -0.28 22.40 -3.67
CA LEU A 23 -0.28 22.46 -5.14
C LEU A 23 -1.62 21.92 -5.71
N PRO A 24 -1.92 22.17 -7.00
CA PRO A 24 -3.09 21.59 -7.66
C PRO A 24 -3.12 20.06 -7.51
N GLU A 25 -4.32 19.49 -7.46
CA GLU A 25 -4.53 18.05 -7.27
C GLU A 25 -3.87 17.22 -8.37
N LEU A 26 -3.08 16.23 -7.97
CA LEU A 26 -2.48 15.25 -8.87
C LEU A 26 -3.55 14.23 -9.30
N LYS A 27 -3.86 14.19 -10.60
CA LYS A 27 -4.93 13.34 -11.15
C LYS A 27 -4.48 11.99 -11.69
N GLY A 28 -3.16 11.76 -11.77
CA GLY A 28 -2.63 10.53 -12.35
C GLY A 28 -1.24 10.18 -11.81
N LYS A 29 -0.54 9.28 -12.49
CA LYS A 29 0.75 8.71 -12.05
C LYS A 29 1.90 8.96 -13.02
N ASN A 30 1.68 9.72 -14.08
CA ASN A 30 2.65 9.94 -15.16
C ASN A 30 3.29 11.33 -15.03
N PHE A 31 4.60 11.36 -14.88
CA PHE A 31 5.35 12.59 -14.65
C PHE A 31 6.30 12.92 -15.82
N ALA A 32 6.34 14.18 -16.21
CA ALA A 32 7.44 14.71 -17.01
C ALA A 32 8.47 15.37 -16.08
N ILE A 33 9.74 15.09 -16.29
CA ILE A 33 10.85 15.71 -15.56
C ILE A 33 11.55 16.66 -16.53
N ILE A 34 11.66 17.93 -16.15
CA ILE A 34 12.35 18.97 -16.91
C ILE A 34 13.54 19.42 -16.07
N THR A 35 14.75 19.34 -16.61
CA THR A 35 15.97 19.63 -15.87
C THR A 35 17.03 20.26 -16.78
N HIS A 36 18.01 20.91 -16.17
CA HIS A 36 19.24 21.32 -16.86
C HIS A 36 20.48 20.50 -16.39
N ALA A 37 20.21 19.44 -15.59
CA ALA A 37 21.25 18.56 -15.05
C ALA A 37 20.72 17.11 -15.02
N GLY A 38 21.29 16.23 -15.84
CA GLY A 38 20.81 14.85 -16.02
C GLY A 38 20.84 14.01 -14.75
N GLY A 39 21.85 14.15 -13.88
CA GLY A 39 22.00 13.36 -12.65
C GLY A 39 20.78 13.39 -11.71
N PRO A 40 20.32 14.55 -11.24
CA PRO A 40 19.12 14.70 -10.44
C PRO A 40 17.86 14.15 -11.13
N GLY A 41 17.75 14.33 -12.45
CA GLY A 41 16.64 13.76 -13.23
C GLY A 41 16.58 12.23 -13.17
N VAL A 42 17.73 11.55 -13.23
CA VAL A 42 17.83 10.09 -13.08
C VAL A 42 17.45 9.64 -11.66
N MET A 43 17.99 10.33 -10.63
CA MET A 43 17.69 10.03 -9.23
C MET A 43 16.18 10.16 -8.93
N LEU A 44 15.55 11.21 -9.46
CA LEU A 44 14.09 11.39 -9.34
C LEU A 44 13.32 10.28 -10.06
N THR A 45 13.73 9.92 -11.29
CA THR A 45 13.11 8.82 -12.05
C THR A 45 13.15 7.52 -11.28
N ASP A 46 14.29 7.19 -10.65
CA ASP A 46 14.43 5.99 -9.82
C ASP A 46 13.51 6.03 -8.58
N ALA A 47 13.44 7.19 -7.91
CA ALA A 47 12.57 7.36 -6.73
C ALA A 47 11.09 7.19 -7.08
N LEU A 48 10.64 7.80 -8.17
CA LEU A 48 9.27 7.69 -8.69
C LEU A 48 8.94 6.24 -9.08
N SER A 49 9.80 5.59 -9.87
CA SER A 49 9.60 4.23 -10.35
C SER A 49 9.54 3.20 -9.22
N LYS A 50 10.41 3.32 -8.22
CA LYS A 50 10.36 2.50 -7.00
C LYS A 50 9.05 2.66 -6.24
N GLY A 51 8.45 3.83 -6.33
CA GLY A 51 7.17 4.17 -5.72
C GLY A 51 5.94 3.79 -6.53
N GLY A 52 6.10 3.16 -7.69
CA GLY A 52 4.97 2.80 -8.58
C GLY A 52 4.38 3.99 -9.34
N LEU A 53 5.17 5.05 -9.51
CA LEU A 53 4.88 6.20 -10.37
C LEU A 53 5.64 6.07 -11.68
N ASN A 54 5.14 6.67 -12.75
CA ASN A 54 5.67 6.49 -14.09
C ASN A 54 6.38 7.75 -14.59
N VAL A 55 7.48 7.55 -15.29
CA VAL A 55 8.16 8.57 -16.10
C VAL A 55 8.15 8.05 -17.54
N PRO A 56 7.00 8.25 -18.26
CA PRO A 56 6.84 7.67 -19.60
C PRO A 56 7.82 8.30 -20.57
N LYS A 57 8.38 7.49 -21.47
CA LYS A 57 9.24 7.98 -22.54
C LYS A 57 8.45 8.91 -23.47
N LEU A 58 9.08 10.00 -23.87
CA LEU A 58 8.58 10.91 -24.90
C LEU A 58 9.24 10.54 -26.22
N GLU A 59 8.44 10.08 -27.15
CA GLU A 59 8.88 9.57 -28.45
C GLU A 59 7.92 10.08 -29.56
N GLY A 60 8.33 9.93 -30.81
CA GLY A 60 7.52 10.30 -31.96
C GLY A 60 7.62 11.75 -32.35
N GLU A 61 6.68 12.21 -33.18
CA GLU A 61 6.72 13.51 -33.87
C GLU A 61 6.81 14.70 -32.89
N ILE A 62 6.07 14.66 -31.78
CA ILE A 62 6.06 15.71 -30.76
C ILE A 62 7.44 15.85 -30.08
N ALA A 63 8.11 14.72 -29.80
CA ALA A 63 9.44 14.72 -29.19
C ALA A 63 10.48 15.28 -30.18
N GLU A 64 10.44 14.92 -31.45
CA GLU A 64 11.33 15.44 -32.48
C GLU A 64 11.08 16.93 -32.74
N GLU A 65 9.83 17.38 -32.75
CA GLU A 65 9.48 18.81 -32.86
C GLU A 65 10.06 19.61 -31.68
N LEU A 66 9.90 19.12 -30.44
CA LEU A 66 10.47 19.76 -29.26
C LEU A 66 12.01 19.81 -29.34
N LYS A 67 12.64 18.71 -29.73
CA LYS A 67 14.10 18.59 -29.84
C LYS A 67 14.68 19.59 -30.86
N ALA A 68 13.99 19.80 -31.97
CA ALA A 68 14.42 20.75 -33.01
C ALA A 68 14.40 22.21 -32.53
N ARG A 69 13.68 22.51 -31.44
CA ARG A 69 13.57 23.87 -30.88
C ARG A 69 14.44 24.10 -29.64
N LEU A 70 15.16 23.07 -29.19
CA LEU A 70 16.11 23.14 -28.09
C LEU A 70 17.56 23.22 -28.60
N PHE A 71 18.51 23.52 -27.75
CA PHE A 71 19.91 23.50 -28.14
C PHE A 71 20.36 22.10 -28.60
N PRO A 72 21.30 22.04 -29.59
CA PRO A 72 21.92 20.78 -29.97
C PRO A 72 22.54 20.07 -28.76
N GLY A 73 22.20 18.79 -28.57
CA GLY A 73 22.64 18.00 -27.43
C GLY A 73 21.62 17.89 -26.30
N ALA A 74 20.55 18.69 -26.32
CA ALA A 74 19.41 18.49 -25.39
C ALA A 74 18.77 17.11 -25.58
N ALA A 75 18.30 16.51 -24.48
CA ALA A 75 17.58 15.24 -24.49
C ALA A 75 16.10 15.47 -24.21
N VAL A 76 15.20 14.83 -24.97
CA VAL A 76 13.75 15.00 -24.86
C VAL A 76 13.04 13.71 -24.49
N GLY A 77 13.77 12.65 -24.13
CA GLY A 77 13.20 11.32 -23.89
C GLY A 77 12.47 11.14 -22.55
N ASN A 78 12.42 12.14 -21.70
CA ASN A 78 11.97 12.12 -20.29
C ASN A 78 12.87 11.25 -19.39
N PRO A 79 13.72 11.89 -18.56
CA PRO A 79 13.80 13.34 -18.32
C PRO A 79 14.13 14.19 -19.56
N ILE A 80 13.50 15.38 -19.65
CA ILE A 80 13.84 16.39 -20.64
C ILE A 80 15.02 17.20 -20.08
N ASP A 81 16.20 17.02 -20.64
CA ASP A 81 17.41 17.74 -20.23
C ASP A 81 17.72 18.86 -21.22
N ILE A 82 17.49 20.11 -20.79
CA ILE A 82 17.74 21.30 -21.62
C ILE A 82 19.20 21.81 -21.53
N LEU A 83 20.08 21.04 -20.88
CA LEU A 83 21.48 21.36 -20.62
C LEU A 83 21.69 22.56 -19.66
N ALA A 84 22.89 22.69 -19.12
CA ALA A 84 23.25 23.83 -18.25
C ALA A 84 23.20 25.19 -18.96
N THR A 85 23.20 25.20 -20.29
CA THR A 85 23.06 26.37 -21.16
C THR A 85 21.61 26.68 -21.53
N GLY A 86 20.64 25.87 -21.02
CA GLY A 86 19.24 26.08 -21.27
C GLY A 86 18.77 27.46 -20.81
N THR A 87 17.87 28.07 -21.58
CA THR A 87 17.35 29.41 -21.33
C THR A 87 15.94 29.35 -20.69
N PRO A 88 15.45 30.45 -20.10
CA PRO A 88 14.07 30.56 -19.64
C PRO A 88 13.03 30.21 -20.71
N GLU A 89 13.31 30.59 -22.00
CA GLU A 89 12.44 30.25 -23.13
C GLU A 89 12.39 28.74 -23.39
N HIS A 90 13.50 28.03 -23.22
CA HIS A 90 13.53 26.57 -23.37
C HIS A 90 12.71 25.90 -22.24
N LEU A 91 12.81 26.39 -21.00
CA LEU A 91 11.97 25.90 -19.90
C LEU A 91 10.49 26.14 -20.20
N ARG A 92 10.12 27.36 -20.63
CA ARG A 92 8.74 27.70 -21.02
C ARG A 92 8.24 26.76 -22.09
N LEU A 93 9.03 26.55 -23.13
CA LEU A 93 8.70 25.67 -24.25
C LEU A 93 8.43 24.23 -23.77
N CYS A 94 9.30 23.67 -22.93
CA CYS A 94 9.13 22.30 -22.42
C CYS A 94 7.87 22.18 -21.56
N ILE A 95 7.57 23.16 -20.71
CA ILE A 95 6.34 23.18 -19.91
C ILE A 95 5.12 23.24 -20.81
N ASP A 96 5.10 24.10 -21.84
CA ASP A 96 3.99 24.25 -22.77
C ASP A 96 3.72 22.93 -23.54
N TYR A 97 4.78 22.24 -23.98
CA TYR A 97 4.62 20.93 -24.61
C TYR A 97 4.04 19.89 -23.66
N CYS A 98 4.50 19.85 -22.42
CA CYS A 98 3.96 18.94 -21.42
C CYS A 98 2.52 19.28 -21.04
N GLU A 99 2.14 20.55 -21.01
CA GLU A 99 0.76 21.00 -20.70
C GLU A 99 -0.20 20.73 -21.85
N GLU A 100 0.18 21.08 -23.10
CA GLU A 100 -0.75 21.21 -24.23
C GLU A 100 -0.70 20.04 -25.20
N LYS A 101 0.46 19.37 -25.38
CA LYS A 101 0.67 18.36 -26.42
C LYS A 101 0.85 16.93 -25.90
N LEU A 102 1.14 16.76 -24.61
CA LEU A 102 1.42 15.44 -24.02
C LEU A 102 0.29 15.01 -23.08
N ASP A 103 -0.80 14.49 -23.67
CA ASP A 103 -1.99 14.06 -22.90
C ASP A 103 -1.71 12.93 -21.91
N ASN A 104 -0.64 12.18 -22.13
CA ASN A 104 -0.22 11.09 -21.24
C ASN A 104 0.61 11.55 -20.02
N ILE A 105 0.82 12.86 -19.85
CA ILE A 105 1.50 13.44 -18.69
C ILE A 105 0.46 14.06 -17.75
N ASP A 106 0.53 13.71 -16.47
CA ASP A 106 -0.38 14.20 -15.43
C ASP A 106 0.19 15.35 -14.61
N ALA A 107 1.54 15.44 -14.53
CA ALA A 107 2.24 16.46 -13.76
C ALA A 107 3.67 16.68 -14.27
N MET A 108 4.24 17.83 -13.93
CA MET A 108 5.60 18.21 -14.31
C MET A 108 6.47 18.42 -13.08
N MET A 109 7.74 18.02 -13.16
CA MET A 109 8.76 18.24 -12.16
C MET A 109 9.89 19.07 -12.78
N ALA A 110 10.12 20.25 -12.22
CA ALA A 110 11.11 21.19 -12.74
C ALA A 110 12.33 21.25 -11.79
N ILE A 111 13.45 20.66 -12.19
CA ILE A 111 14.69 20.62 -11.39
C ILE A 111 15.66 21.65 -11.91
N PHE A 112 15.79 22.76 -11.18
CA PHE A 112 16.63 23.88 -11.59
C PHE A 112 17.45 24.42 -10.42
N GLY A 113 18.72 24.05 -10.37
CA GLY A 113 19.72 24.66 -9.50
C GLY A 113 20.52 25.78 -10.22
N THR A 114 21.54 26.34 -9.59
CA THR A 114 22.46 27.25 -10.26
C THR A 114 23.73 26.53 -10.68
N PRO A 115 24.21 26.72 -11.93
CA PRO A 115 25.54 26.28 -12.32
C PRO A 115 26.66 27.19 -11.74
N GLY A 116 26.31 28.25 -10.98
CA GLY A 116 27.24 29.18 -10.33
C GLY A 116 27.75 30.32 -11.22
N LEU A 117 27.42 30.33 -12.49
CA LEU A 117 27.90 31.33 -13.46
C LEU A 117 26.82 32.33 -13.90
N VAL A 118 25.53 31.99 -13.67
CA VAL A 118 24.38 32.82 -14.05
C VAL A 118 23.38 32.87 -12.93
N THR A 119 22.57 33.94 -12.86
CA THR A 119 21.47 34.05 -11.92
C THR A 119 20.28 33.23 -12.40
N MET A 120 19.44 32.80 -11.48
CA MET A 120 18.29 31.97 -11.78
C MET A 120 16.95 32.73 -11.72
N PHE A 121 16.96 34.05 -11.55
CA PHE A 121 15.75 34.85 -11.43
C PHE A 121 14.77 34.65 -12.58
N GLU A 122 15.26 34.81 -13.81
CA GLU A 122 14.41 34.68 -15.01
C GLU A 122 13.85 33.27 -15.18
N MET A 123 14.61 32.22 -14.82
CA MET A 123 14.18 30.84 -14.85
C MET A 123 13.05 30.60 -13.82
N TYR A 124 13.19 31.16 -12.62
CA TYR A 124 12.21 31.04 -11.56
C TYR A 124 10.97 31.93 -11.80
N ASP A 125 11.12 33.02 -12.57
CA ASP A 125 9.98 33.83 -13.05
C ASP A 125 9.13 33.04 -14.05
N VAL A 126 9.72 32.27 -14.94
CA VAL A 126 9.00 31.34 -15.82
C VAL A 126 8.26 30.28 -15.03
N LEU A 127 8.89 29.69 -14.01
CA LEU A 127 8.20 28.73 -13.14
C LEU A 127 7.01 29.39 -12.43
N HIS A 128 7.19 30.57 -11.87
CA HIS A 128 6.11 31.34 -11.24
C HIS A 128 4.91 31.53 -12.17
N GLU A 129 5.14 32.02 -13.37
CA GLU A 129 4.11 32.26 -14.38
C GLU A 129 3.38 30.95 -14.76
N LYS A 130 4.14 29.90 -15.04
CA LYS A 130 3.59 28.62 -15.47
C LYS A 130 2.82 27.89 -14.37
N MET A 131 3.26 28.00 -13.12
CA MET A 131 2.52 27.46 -11.98
C MET A 131 1.17 28.15 -11.76
N GLN A 132 1.00 29.38 -12.24
CA GLN A 132 -0.29 30.11 -12.17
C GLN A 132 -1.22 29.79 -13.35
N THR A 133 -0.67 29.39 -14.50
CA THR A 133 -1.43 29.27 -15.74
C THR A 133 -1.70 27.82 -16.18
N CYS A 134 -0.81 26.89 -15.83
CA CYS A 134 -0.96 25.47 -16.16
C CYS A 134 -2.03 24.79 -15.30
N LYS A 135 -2.76 23.86 -15.90
CA LYS A 135 -3.74 23.01 -15.20
C LYS A 135 -3.09 21.80 -14.55
N LYS A 136 -2.02 21.29 -15.18
CA LYS A 136 -1.21 20.20 -14.62
C LYS A 136 -0.32 20.76 -13.51
N PRO A 137 -0.21 20.12 -12.34
CA PRO A 137 0.65 20.60 -11.26
C PRO A 137 2.12 20.58 -11.68
N ILE A 138 2.84 21.63 -11.29
CA ILE A 138 4.30 21.75 -11.46
C ILE A 138 4.93 21.69 -10.07
N PHE A 139 5.87 20.77 -9.88
CA PHE A 139 6.63 20.59 -8.65
C PHE A 139 8.02 21.23 -8.83
N PRO A 140 8.27 22.42 -8.25
CA PRO A 140 9.57 23.07 -8.36
C PRO A 140 10.59 22.43 -7.41
N ILE A 141 11.70 21.96 -7.98
CA ILE A 141 12.82 21.36 -7.23
C ILE A 141 14.02 22.28 -7.42
N LEU A 142 14.30 23.11 -6.41
CA LEU A 142 15.32 24.14 -6.43
C LEU A 142 16.38 23.83 -5.37
N PRO A 143 17.37 22.95 -5.67
CA PRO A 143 18.31 22.41 -4.67
C PRO A 143 19.37 23.40 -4.23
N SER A 144 19.61 24.47 -5.01
CA SER A 144 20.71 25.41 -4.77
C SER A 144 20.43 26.48 -3.71
N ILE A 145 19.92 26.06 -2.54
CA ILE A 145 19.50 26.98 -1.46
C ILE A 145 20.64 27.89 -0.98
N ASN A 146 21.87 27.38 -0.98
CA ASN A 146 23.04 28.16 -0.51
C ASN A 146 23.63 29.06 -1.59
N THR A 147 23.60 28.67 -2.86
CA THR A 147 24.24 29.36 -3.98
C THR A 147 23.29 30.26 -4.78
N ALA A 148 22.00 29.98 -4.75
CA ALA A 148 20.90 30.77 -5.31
C ALA A 148 19.89 31.16 -4.24
N GLY A 149 20.33 31.44 -3.01
CA GLY A 149 19.46 31.70 -1.88
C GLY A 149 18.55 32.92 -2.06
N ALA A 150 19.04 33.97 -2.72
CA ALA A 150 18.26 35.17 -3.02
C ALA A 150 17.13 34.88 -4.03
N GLU A 151 17.40 34.09 -5.06
CA GLU A 151 16.45 33.69 -6.10
C GLU A 151 15.39 32.77 -5.54
N VAL A 152 15.78 31.76 -4.73
CA VAL A 152 14.85 30.87 -4.04
C VAL A 152 13.97 31.66 -3.06
N ALA A 153 14.55 32.58 -2.29
CA ALA A 153 13.78 33.42 -1.36
C ALA A 153 12.78 34.32 -2.10
N ALA A 154 13.16 34.91 -3.24
CA ALA A 154 12.26 35.69 -4.07
C ALA A 154 11.13 34.83 -4.66
N PHE A 155 11.40 33.60 -5.07
CA PHE A 155 10.39 32.65 -5.54
C PHE A 155 9.40 32.27 -4.42
N LEU A 156 9.89 31.95 -3.22
CA LEU A 156 9.07 31.65 -2.06
C LEU A 156 8.20 32.84 -1.63
N ALA A 157 8.74 34.06 -1.71
CA ALA A 157 8.01 35.30 -1.39
C ALA A 157 6.79 35.53 -2.31
N LYS A 158 6.74 34.91 -3.49
CA LYS A 158 5.59 34.91 -4.40
C LYS A 158 4.51 33.89 -4.00
N GLY A 159 4.65 33.22 -2.85
CA GLY A 159 3.67 32.27 -2.31
C GLY A 159 3.82 30.82 -2.80
N HIS A 160 4.98 30.50 -3.42
CA HIS A 160 5.28 29.14 -3.88
C HIS A 160 5.94 28.29 -2.80
N VAL A 161 5.93 27.00 -3.02
CA VAL A 161 6.72 26.01 -2.25
C VAL A 161 7.98 25.65 -3.04
N ASN A 162 9.01 25.19 -2.36
CA ASN A 162 10.21 24.61 -2.94
C ASN A 162 10.49 23.23 -2.35
N PHE A 163 10.84 22.29 -3.21
CA PHE A 163 11.34 20.98 -2.83
C PHE A 163 12.86 20.97 -3.00
N ALA A 164 13.60 20.89 -1.88
CA ALA A 164 15.05 21.00 -1.90
C ALA A 164 15.76 19.72 -2.38
N ASP A 165 15.04 18.58 -2.36
CA ASP A 165 15.57 17.26 -2.69
C ASP A 165 14.58 16.46 -3.54
N GLU A 166 15.04 16.00 -4.68
CA GLU A 166 14.22 15.27 -5.66
C GLU A 166 13.81 13.88 -5.18
N VAL A 167 14.66 13.18 -4.45
CA VAL A 167 14.39 11.83 -3.96
C VAL A 167 13.35 11.86 -2.82
N THR A 168 13.48 12.85 -1.94
CA THR A 168 12.51 13.09 -0.86
C THR A 168 11.13 13.42 -1.43
N LEU A 169 11.07 14.26 -2.47
CA LEU A 169 9.81 14.56 -3.17
C LEU A 169 9.22 13.31 -3.84
N GLY A 170 10.03 12.55 -4.59
CA GLY A 170 9.59 11.31 -5.25
C GLY A 170 9.03 10.30 -4.27
N THR A 171 9.67 10.16 -3.12
CA THR A 171 9.21 9.30 -2.02
C THR A 171 7.89 9.79 -1.42
N ALA A 172 7.76 11.11 -1.18
CA ALA A 172 6.54 11.71 -0.64
C ALA A 172 5.34 11.53 -1.59
N LEU A 173 5.53 11.78 -2.90
CA LEU A 173 4.50 11.57 -3.93
C LEU A 173 4.06 10.11 -4.01
N SER A 174 5.01 9.18 -3.95
CA SER A 174 4.71 7.75 -3.90
C SER A 174 3.80 7.40 -2.71
N ARG A 175 4.07 7.96 -1.54
CA ARG A 175 3.23 7.74 -0.35
C ARG A 175 1.83 8.31 -0.54
N ILE A 176 1.71 9.53 -1.08
CA ILE A 176 0.42 10.20 -1.31
C ILE A 176 -0.43 9.39 -2.28
N VAL A 177 0.13 9.01 -3.42
CA VAL A 177 -0.60 8.31 -4.48
C VAL A 177 -1.01 6.89 -4.08
N ASN A 178 -0.22 6.23 -3.22
CA ASN A 178 -0.50 4.87 -2.76
C ASN A 178 -1.27 4.80 -1.43
N VAL A 179 -1.75 5.94 -0.91
CA VAL A 179 -2.69 5.92 0.23
C VAL A 179 -4.06 5.46 -0.28
N PRO A 180 -4.64 4.40 0.32
CA PRO A 180 -5.99 3.99 -0.02
C PRO A 180 -6.98 5.13 0.23
N LYS A 181 -7.99 5.24 -0.61
CA LYS A 181 -9.12 6.14 -0.32
C LYS A 181 -9.74 5.75 1.01
N PRO A 182 -10.34 6.71 1.75
CA PRO A 182 -11.06 6.38 2.97
C PRO A 182 -12.09 5.29 2.70
N ALA A 183 -12.12 4.27 3.57
CA ALA A 183 -13.05 3.16 3.41
C ALA A 183 -14.49 3.65 3.50
N VAL A 184 -15.31 3.26 2.52
CA VAL A 184 -16.76 3.50 2.58
C VAL A 184 -17.36 2.59 3.64
N PRO A 185 -18.24 3.06 4.54
CA PRO A 185 -18.77 2.28 5.66
C PRO A 185 -19.69 1.12 5.25
N GLU A 186 -20.16 1.07 4.01
CA GLU A 186 -21.03 0.01 3.51
C GLU A 186 -20.22 -1.24 3.19
N ILE A 187 -20.21 -2.17 4.14
CA ILE A 187 -19.65 -3.50 3.96
C ILE A 187 -20.82 -4.44 3.65
N GLU A 188 -20.82 -4.98 2.44
CA GLU A 188 -21.75 -6.04 2.08
C GLU A 188 -21.47 -7.30 2.94
N LEU A 189 -22.49 -7.72 3.69
CA LEU A 189 -22.38 -8.83 4.65
C LEU A 189 -22.65 -10.19 3.99
N PHE A 190 -22.18 -10.43 2.78
CA PHE A 190 -22.44 -11.70 2.09
C PHE A 190 -21.90 -12.90 2.87
N GLY A 191 -22.82 -13.79 3.24
CA GLY A 191 -22.50 -15.08 3.84
C GLY A 191 -22.06 -15.02 5.31
N VAL A 192 -22.37 -13.94 6.04
CA VAL A 192 -22.17 -13.85 7.49
C VAL A 192 -23.52 -13.94 8.20
N ASP A 193 -23.70 -14.95 9.06
CA ASP A 193 -24.92 -15.14 9.87
C ASP A 193 -24.82 -14.39 11.20
N VAL A 194 -25.10 -13.09 11.16
CA VAL A 194 -25.03 -12.21 12.34
C VAL A 194 -25.92 -12.69 13.50
N PRO A 195 -27.19 -13.08 13.30
CA PRO A 195 -28.02 -13.62 14.38
C PRO A 195 -27.40 -14.86 15.04
N ARG A 196 -26.77 -15.74 14.26
CA ARG A 196 -26.09 -16.93 14.78
C ARG A 196 -24.86 -16.58 15.58
N ILE A 197 -24.05 -15.64 15.10
CA ILE A 197 -22.87 -15.11 15.82
C ILE A 197 -23.27 -14.61 17.19
N ARG A 198 -24.30 -13.76 17.26
CA ARG A 198 -24.76 -13.21 18.56
C ARG A 198 -25.25 -14.31 19.51
N ARG A 199 -26.06 -15.26 19.03
CA ARG A 199 -26.51 -16.39 19.85
C ARG A 199 -25.34 -17.21 20.41
N ILE A 200 -24.30 -17.45 19.61
CA ILE A 200 -23.12 -18.18 20.06
C ILE A 200 -22.39 -17.38 21.15
N ILE A 201 -22.07 -16.11 20.91
CA ILE A 201 -21.40 -15.25 21.90
C ILE A 201 -22.18 -15.20 23.21
N ASP A 202 -23.51 -15.01 23.14
CA ASP A 202 -24.36 -14.92 24.32
C ASP A 202 -24.43 -16.24 25.11
N SER A 203 -24.26 -17.39 24.45
CA SER A 203 -24.26 -18.71 25.06
C SER A 203 -22.95 -19.11 25.73
N ILE A 204 -21.86 -18.41 25.50
CA ILE A 204 -20.56 -18.71 26.09
C ILE A 204 -20.59 -18.34 27.59
N PRO A 205 -20.34 -19.30 28.50
CA PRO A 205 -20.58 -19.08 29.93
C PRO A 205 -19.51 -18.24 30.62
N GLU A 206 -18.26 -18.29 30.17
CA GLU A 206 -17.10 -17.72 30.88
C GLU A 206 -16.22 -16.89 29.95
N ASN A 207 -15.53 -15.91 30.53
CA ASN A 207 -14.50 -15.15 29.85
C ASN A 207 -13.22 -15.99 29.69
N GLY A 208 -12.40 -15.64 28.70
CA GLY A 208 -11.14 -16.33 28.42
C GLY A 208 -11.15 -17.01 27.04
N TYR A 209 -10.26 -17.98 26.87
CA TYR A 209 -10.25 -18.80 25.65
C TYR A 209 -11.46 -19.74 25.62
N ILE A 210 -12.21 -19.64 24.54
CA ILE A 210 -13.45 -20.44 24.37
C ILE A 210 -13.13 -21.84 23.85
N ALA A 211 -14.02 -22.78 24.15
CA ALA A 211 -13.86 -24.16 23.72
C ALA A 211 -13.93 -24.31 22.18
N PRO A 212 -13.27 -25.34 21.59
CA PRO A 212 -13.18 -25.52 20.14
C PRO A 212 -14.50 -25.55 19.39
N ASN A 213 -15.55 -26.12 19.99
CA ASN A 213 -16.89 -26.15 19.39
C ASN A 213 -17.49 -24.75 19.19
N TYR A 214 -17.26 -23.81 20.11
CA TYR A 214 -17.65 -22.41 19.93
C TYR A 214 -16.82 -21.70 18.86
N VAL A 215 -15.51 -22.00 18.81
CA VAL A 215 -14.61 -21.47 17.78
C VAL A 215 -15.11 -21.88 16.38
N GLN A 216 -15.33 -23.18 16.18
CA GLN A 216 -15.84 -23.71 14.92
C GLN A 216 -17.20 -23.11 14.54
N ALA A 217 -18.12 -23.04 15.51
CA ALA A 217 -19.45 -22.46 15.28
C ALA A 217 -19.41 -20.99 14.86
N LEU A 218 -18.51 -20.20 15.46
CA LEU A 218 -18.29 -18.79 15.10
C LEU A 218 -17.69 -18.65 13.70
N LEU A 219 -16.68 -19.45 13.36
CA LEU A 219 -16.04 -19.41 12.04
C LEU A 219 -17.03 -19.84 10.94
N HIS A 220 -17.83 -20.88 11.18
CA HIS A 220 -18.92 -21.26 10.27
C HIS A 220 -19.96 -20.15 10.10
N ALA A 221 -20.38 -19.52 11.19
CA ALA A 221 -21.34 -18.41 11.13
C ALA A 221 -20.77 -17.18 10.39
N ALA A 222 -19.44 -16.98 10.44
CA ALA A 222 -18.75 -15.97 9.66
C ALA A 222 -18.49 -16.39 8.20
N GLY A 223 -18.79 -17.65 7.82
CA GLY A 223 -18.52 -18.19 6.50
C GLY A 223 -17.04 -18.39 6.20
N ILE A 224 -16.21 -18.57 7.22
CA ILE A 224 -14.78 -18.89 7.09
C ILE A 224 -14.65 -20.40 6.92
N PRO A 225 -14.06 -20.90 5.82
CA PRO A 225 -13.91 -22.33 5.57
C PRO A 225 -13.01 -22.99 6.62
N LEU A 226 -13.50 -24.07 7.20
CA LEU A 226 -12.76 -24.95 8.11
C LEU A 226 -12.41 -26.25 7.42
N VAL A 227 -11.40 -26.94 7.95
CA VAL A 227 -11.11 -28.32 7.56
C VAL A 227 -12.32 -29.20 7.91
N ASP A 228 -12.83 -29.95 6.92
CA ASP A 228 -13.87 -30.92 7.18
C ASP A 228 -13.34 -32.02 8.10
N GLU A 229 -14.10 -32.37 9.14
CA GLU A 229 -13.80 -33.49 10.00
C GLU A 229 -14.08 -34.79 9.24
N PHE A 230 -13.03 -35.55 8.90
CA PHE A 230 -13.16 -36.83 8.22
C PHE A 230 -12.86 -37.96 9.20
N VAL A 231 -13.78 -38.92 9.32
CA VAL A 231 -13.61 -40.12 10.12
C VAL A 231 -13.58 -41.35 9.22
N SER A 232 -12.44 -42.02 9.10
CA SER A 232 -12.33 -43.38 8.55
C SER A 232 -12.25 -44.37 9.71
N GLU A 233 -13.23 -45.31 9.78
CA GLU A 233 -13.57 -46.04 11.01
C GLU A 233 -12.53 -47.05 11.54
N GLN A 234 -11.65 -47.64 10.72
CA GLN A 234 -10.88 -48.81 11.16
C GLN A 234 -9.53 -48.51 11.81
N HIS A 235 -8.79 -47.49 11.39
CA HIS A 235 -7.55 -47.08 12.04
C HIS A 235 -7.78 -46.12 13.20
N LEU A 236 -8.89 -45.44 13.18
CA LEU A 236 -9.26 -44.41 14.16
C LEU A 236 -9.45 -44.98 15.57
N ALA A 237 -10.04 -46.15 15.68
CA ALA A 237 -10.35 -46.78 16.98
C ALA A 237 -9.08 -47.09 17.78
N LEU A 238 -8.05 -47.65 17.13
CA LEU A 238 -6.78 -47.99 17.80
C LEU A 238 -5.99 -46.77 18.21
N GLU A 239 -5.91 -45.75 17.35
CA GLU A 239 -5.23 -44.51 17.68
C GLU A 239 -6.03 -43.67 18.70
N PHE A 240 -7.35 -43.71 18.65
CA PHE A 240 -8.23 -43.09 19.62
C PHE A 240 -7.96 -43.64 21.04
N ASP A 241 -7.97 -44.97 21.19
CA ASP A 241 -7.72 -45.61 22.48
C ASP A 241 -6.32 -45.29 23.01
N ARG A 242 -5.33 -45.24 22.12
CA ARG A 242 -3.95 -44.87 22.48
C ARG A 242 -3.84 -43.42 22.93
N MET A 243 -4.46 -42.48 22.21
CA MET A 243 -4.38 -41.05 22.49
C MET A 243 -5.21 -40.66 23.71
N MET A 244 -6.33 -41.35 23.99
CA MET A 244 -7.13 -41.15 25.21
C MET A 244 -6.40 -41.59 26.49
N GLN A 245 -5.28 -42.34 26.39
CA GLN A 245 -4.41 -42.65 27.54
C GLN A 245 -3.48 -41.48 27.92
N ILE A 246 -3.40 -40.41 27.13
CA ILE A 246 -2.66 -39.20 27.47
C ILE A 246 -3.35 -38.55 28.67
N PRO A 247 -2.62 -38.23 29.77
CA PRO A 247 -3.21 -37.56 30.93
C PRO A 247 -3.99 -36.31 30.52
N ASP A 248 -5.20 -36.13 31.06
CA ASP A 248 -6.11 -35.02 30.82
C ASP A 248 -6.69 -34.91 29.41
N ALA A 249 -6.50 -35.90 28.53
CA ALA A 249 -7.17 -35.96 27.24
C ALA A 249 -8.70 -36.06 27.42
N ARG A 250 -9.46 -35.12 26.88
CA ARG A 250 -10.94 -35.08 26.95
C ARG A 250 -11.58 -35.40 25.60
N ALA A 251 -10.89 -35.20 24.52
CA ALA A 251 -11.35 -35.46 23.16
C ALA A 251 -10.14 -35.58 22.23
N ILE A 252 -10.35 -36.19 21.06
CA ILE A 252 -9.36 -36.31 19.99
C ILE A 252 -9.98 -35.68 18.73
N MET A 253 -9.21 -34.78 18.12
CA MET A 253 -9.59 -34.17 16.84
C MET A 253 -8.92 -34.93 15.71
N VAL A 254 -9.70 -35.32 14.70
CA VAL A 254 -9.22 -35.97 13.49
C VAL A 254 -9.47 -35.06 12.30
N GLN A 255 -8.42 -34.74 11.56
CA GLN A 255 -8.49 -33.86 10.41
C GLN A 255 -7.75 -34.47 9.21
N PRO A 256 -8.19 -34.20 7.96
CA PRO A 256 -7.44 -34.62 6.77
C PRO A 256 -6.11 -33.88 6.69
N MET A 257 -5.09 -34.57 6.19
CA MET A 257 -3.77 -33.99 5.92
C MET A 257 -3.84 -33.08 4.70
N LEU A 258 -3.98 -31.78 4.91
CA LEU A 258 -3.95 -30.77 3.85
C LEU A 258 -2.53 -30.33 3.53
N LYS A 259 -2.30 -29.93 2.27
CA LYS A 259 -1.04 -29.34 1.81
C LYS A 259 -1.32 -27.99 1.15
N GLY A 260 -0.50 -27.00 1.45
CA GLY A 260 -0.64 -25.65 0.87
C GLY A 260 0.39 -24.71 1.44
N THR A 261 0.36 -23.46 0.99
CA THR A 261 1.12 -22.37 1.60
C THR A 261 0.46 -22.01 2.92
N GLU A 262 1.24 -21.97 3.99
CA GLU A 262 0.75 -21.56 5.30
C GLU A 262 0.62 -20.05 5.35
N LEU A 263 -0.58 -19.58 5.62
CA LEU A 263 -0.92 -18.19 5.92
C LEU A 263 -1.41 -18.10 7.35
N PHE A 264 -1.43 -16.89 7.90
CA PHE A 264 -2.10 -16.63 9.15
C PHE A 264 -2.99 -15.39 9.04
N ILE A 265 -4.02 -15.36 9.87
CA ILE A 265 -4.84 -14.20 10.12
C ILE A 265 -5.21 -14.15 11.60
N GLY A 266 -5.08 -12.98 12.20
CA GLY A 266 -5.42 -12.79 13.60
C GLY A 266 -6.13 -11.46 13.83
N ALA A 267 -6.60 -11.27 15.06
CA ALA A 267 -7.14 -9.99 15.48
C ALA A 267 -6.88 -9.74 16.96
N LYS A 268 -6.71 -8.47 17.29
CA LYS A 268 -6.56 -8.01 18.67
C LYS A 268 -7.40 -6.77 18.89
N TYR A 269 -8.07 -6.70 20.01
CA TYR A 269 -8.80 -5.51 20.43
C TYR A 269 -7.83 -4.50 21.06
N GLU A 270 -7.87 -3.27 20.58
CA GLU A 270 -7.15 -2.14 21.12
C GLU A 270 -8.15 -1.08 21.59
N GLU A 271 -8.07 -0.66 22.83
CA GLU A 271 -9.06 0.23 23.48
C GLU A 271 -9.35 1.52 22.69
N LYS A 272 -8.33 2.09 22.05
CA LYS A 272 -8.46 3.37 21.33
C LYS A 272 -8.93 3.21 19.89
N PHE A 273 -8.74 2.03 19.30
CA PHE A 273 -8.92 1.84 17.85
C PHE A 273 -9.93 0.75 17.51
N GLY A 274 -10.38 -0.03 18.49
CA GLY A 274 -11.17 -1.23 18.24
C GLY A 274 -10.32 -2.41 17.76
N HIS A 275 -10.88 -3.28 16.95
CA HIS A 275 -10.17 -4.48 16.49
C HIS A 275 -9.16 -4.15 15.39
N VAL A 276 -7.92 -4.56 15.62
CA VAL A 276 -6.85 -4.57 14.62
C VAL A 276 -6.76 -5.99 14.06
N VAL A 277 -6.99 -6.12 12.76
CA VAL A 277 -6.82 -7.38 12.02
C VAL A 277 -5.39 -7.46 11.50
N LEU A 278 -4.78 -8.62 11.61
CA LEU A 278 -3.41 -8.93 11.19
C LEU A 278 -3.44 -10.04 10.14
N CYS A 279 -2.59 -9.98 9.15
CA CYS A 279 -2.40 -11.09 8.19
C CYS A 279 -0.95 -11.20 7.75
N GLY A 280 -0.55 -12.40 7.30
CA GLY A 280 0.79 -12.67 6.79
C GLY A 280 1.00 -14.11 6.37
N LEU A 281 2.26 -14.48 6.11
CA LEU A 281 2.65 -15.88 5.97
C LEU A 281 2.62 -16.56 7.34
N GLY A 282 2.09 -17.78 7.38
CA GLY A 282 1.99 -18.62 8.57
C GLY A 282 3.26 -19.42 8.88
N GLY A 283 3.15 -20.31 9.89
CA GLY A 283 4.22 -21.21 10.28
C GLY A 283 5.50 -20.49 10.70
N ILE A 284 6.64 -21.03 10.36
CA ILE A 284 7.96 -20.47 10.71
C ILE A 284 8.21 -19.06 10.17
N PHE A 285 7.51 -18.65 9.12
CA PHE A 285 7.69 -17.33 8.51
C PHE A 285 7.22 -16.20 9.43
N VAL A 286 6.15 -16.39 10.20
CA VAL A 286 5.68 -15.40 11.19
C VAL A 286 6.73 -15.18 12.28
N GLU A 287 7.31 -16.27 12.77
CA GLU A 287 8.27 -16.21 13.88
C GLU A 287 9.59 -15.56 13.47
N VAL A 288 10.08 -15.91 12.27
CA VAL A 288 11.41 -15.49 11.78
C VAL A 288 11.36 -14.13 11.07
N LEU A 289 10.43 -13.94 10.13
CA LEU A 289 10.39 -12.75 9.27
C LEU A 289 9.59 -11.62 9.89
N LYS A 290 8.66 -11.90 10.80
CA LYS A 290 7.71 -10.92 11.37
C LYS A 290 7.04 -10.06 10.30
N ASP A 291 6.78 -10.65 9.14
CA ASP A 291 6.19 -9.99 7.98
C ASP A 291 4.67 -10.02 8.11
N VAL A 292 4.16 -9.00 8.78
CA VAL A 292 2.76 -8.86 9.15
C VAL A 292 2.22 -7.54 8.64
N SER A 293 1.08 -7.61 8.00
CA SER A 293 0.28 -6.43 7.63
C SER A 293 -0.91 -6.29 8.57
N SER A 294 -1.33 -5.05 8.83
CA SER A 294 -2.42 -4.76 9.76
C SER A 294 -3.44 -3.78 9.19
N GLY A 295 -4.72 -3.95 9.57
CA GLY A 295 -5.81 -3.06 9.23
C GLY A 295 -6.83 -2.95 10.35
N LEU A 296 -7.56 -1.84 10.43
CA LEU A 296 -8.62 -1.64 11.42
C LEU A 296 -9.93 -2.23 10.90
N ALA A 297 -10.59 -3.08 11.71
CA ALA A 297 -11.92 -3.57 11.39
C ALA A 297 -12.98 -2.44 11.48
N PRO A 298 -14.06 -2.53 10.67
CA PRO A 298 -14.29 -3.46 9.57
C PRO A 298 -13.45 -3.13 8.34
N LEU A 299 -13.05 -4.14 7.56
CA LEU A 299 -12.22 -4.01 6.37
C LEU A 299 -13.04 -4.21 5.10
N SER A 300 -12.74 -3.43 4.06
CA SER A 300 -13.20 -3.66 2.69
C SER A 300 -12.28 -4.66 1.96
N TYR A 301 -12.73 -5.15 0.79
CA TYR A 301 -11.87 -5.96 -0.09
C TYR A 301 -10.62 -5.21 -0.54
N GLU A 302 -10.74 -3.92 -0.89
CA GLU A 302 -9.61 -3.09 -1.29
C GLU A 302 -8.57 -2.97 -0.16
N GLU A 303 -9.04 -2.80 1.08
CA GLU A 303 -8.16 -2.76 2.25
C GLU A 303 -7.49 -4.11 2.48
N ALA A 304 -8.21 -5.23 2.34
CA ALA A 304 -7.67 -6.57 2.46
C ALA A 304 -6.59 -6.85 1.41
N TYR A 305 -6.82 -6.51 0.13
CA TYR A 305 -5.80 -6.60 -0.92
C TYR A 305 -4.59 -5.71 -0.62
N SER A 306 -4.81 -4.47 -0.17
CA SER A 306 -3.72 -3.57 0.23
C SER A 306 -2.88 -4.15 1.37
N MET A 307 -3.50 -4.87 2.31
CA MET A 307 -2.80 -5.58 3.38
C MET A 307 -1.94 -6.71 2.80
N ILE A 308 -2.50 -7.56 1.94
CA ILE A 308 -1.81 -8.68 1.31
C ILE A 308 -0.62 -8.17 0.48
N HIS A 309 -0.82 -7.18 -0.38
CA HIS A 309 0.20 -6.63 -1.26
C HIS A 309 1.32 -5.87 -0.52
N SER A 310 1.07 -5.43 0.71
CA SER A 310 2.07 -4.75 1.54
C SER A 310 3.05 -5.68 2.24
N LEU A 311 2.84 -6.99 2.18
CA LEU A 311 3.74 -8.00 2.73
C LEU A 311 5.05 -8.03 1.93
N ARG A 312 6.19 -8.08 2.62
CA ARG A 312 7.51 -8.20 1.98
C ARG A 312 7.63 -9.50 1.20
N ALA A 313 7.04 -10.55 1.74
CA ALA A 313 7.00 -11.88 1.16
C ALA A 313 5.83 -12.09 0.17
N TYR A 314 5.18 -11.04 -0.32
CA TYR A 314 4.05 -11.12 -1.26
C TYR A 314 4.36 -11.99 -2.49
N LYS A 315 5.60 -12.00 -2.97
CA LYS A 315 6.01 -12.86 -4.09
C LYS A 315 5.82 -14.37 -3.82
N ILE A 316 5.85 -14.80 -2.55
CA ILE A 316 5.55 -16.19 -2.18
C ILE A 316 4.05 -16.48 -2.38
N ILE A 317 3.19 -15.52 -2.01
CA ILE A 317 1.74 -15.60 -2.22
C ILE A 317 1.41 -15.69 -3.72
N GLN A 318 2.08 -14.89 -4.55
CA GLN A 318 1.94 -14.95 -6.00
C GLN A 318 2.42 -16.28 -6.62
N GLY A 319 3.33 -16.97 -5.96
CA GLY A 319 4.00 -18.16 -6.45
C GLY A 319 5.38 -17.88 -7.04
N THR A 320 6.33 -18.75 -6.80
CA THR A 320 7.72 -18.62 -7.24
C THR A 320 8.28 -19.95 -7.75
N ARG A 321 9.22 -19.91 -8.70
CA ARG A 321 9.99 -21.07 -9.17
C ARG A 321 9.13 -22.28 -9.58
N GLY A 322 8.04 -22.05 -10.32
CA GLY A 322 7.14 -23.12 -10.77
C GLY A 322 6.14 -23.62 -9.72
N GLN A 323 6.18 -23.11 -8.51
CA GLN A 323 5.11 -23.29 -7.53
C GLN A 323 3.96 -22.36 -7.84
N LYS A 324 2.75 -22.92 -7.83
CA LYS A 324 1.52 -22.17 -8.05
C LYS A 324 1.24 -21.30 -6.82
N GLY A 325 0.81 -20.06 -7.07
CA GLY A 325 0.46 -19.12 -6.02
C GLY A 325 -0.81 -19.51 -5.25
N VAL A 326 -1.14 -18.70 -4.27
CA VAL A 326 -2.35 -18.79 -3.43
C VAL A 326 -3.54 -18.16 -4.17
N ASN A 327 -4.75 -18.58 -3.86
CA ASN A 327 -5.95 -17.87 -4.25
C ASN A 327 -6.10 -16.60 -3.39
N GLU A 328 -5.67 -15.49 -3.95
CA GLU A 328 -5.62 -14.19 -3.26
C GLU A 328 -7.02 -13.66 -2.95
N ASP A 329 -7.99 -13.88 -3.87
CA ASP A 329 -9.38 -13.47 -3.68
C ASP A 329 -9.99 -14.17 -2.47
N LYS A 330 -9.73 -15.47 -2.31
CA LYS A 330 -10.19 -16.25 -1.16
C LYS A 330 -9.52 -15.80 0.14
N PHE A 331 -8.26 -15.43 0.09
CA PHE A 331 -7.58 -14.91 1.26
C PHE A 331 -8.13 -13.53 1.66
N ALA A 332 -8.33 -12.63 0.71
CA ALA A 332 -8.97 -11.33 0.96
C ALA A 332 -10.40 -11.50 1.50
N GLU A 333 -11.17 -12.45 0.95
CA GLU A 333 -12.52 -12.79 1.43
C GLU A 333 -12.50 -13.19 2.92
N ILE A 334 -11.56 -14.04 3.34
CA ILE A 334 -11.45 -14.48 4.75
C ILE A 334 -11.08 -13.28 5.65
N ILE A 335 -10.19 -12.40 5.22
CA ILE A 335 -9.84 -11.18 5.97
C ILE A 335 -11.09 -10.31 6.19
N VAL A 336 -11.89 -10.09 5.15
CA VAL A 336 -13.13 -9.30 5.23
C VAL A 336 -14.15 -9.98 6.14
N ARG A 337 -14.36 -11.30 6.01
CA ARG A 337 -15.29 -12.08 6.84
C ARG A 337 -14.91 -12.06 8.32
N LEU A 338 -13.63 -12.22 8.63
CA LEU A 338 -13.12 -12.12 10.00
C LEU A 338 -13.35 -10.70 10.55
N SER A 339 -13.05 -9.67 9.79
CA SER A 339 -13.27 -8.29 10.23
C SER A 339 -14.75 -7.98 10.45
N THR A 340 -15.63 -8.63 9.69
CA THR A 340 -17.09 -8.53 9.84
C THR A 340 -17.56 -9.27 11.11
N LEU A 341 -17.05 -10.47 11.36
CA LEU A 341 -17.31 -11.20 12.62
C LEU A 341 -17.00 -10.30 13.83
N LEU A 342 -15.85 -9.66 13.85
CA LEU A 342 -15.40 -8.78 14.94
C LEU A 342 -16.31 -7.56 15.14
N ARG A 343 -16.97 -7.08 14.09
CA ARG A 343 -17.94 -5.99 14.20
C ARG A 343 -19.16 -6.38 15.03
N PHE A 344 -19.59 -7.65 14.95
CA PHE A 344 -20.79 -8.16 15.62
C PHE A 344 -20.49 -9.00 16.86
N ALA A 345 -19.23 -9.26 17.15
CA ALA A 345 -18.74 -9.97 18.32
C ALA A 345 -17.62 -9.15 18.99
N THR A 346 -17.99 -7.99 19.55
CA THR A 346 -17.08 -7.03 20.15
C THR A 346 -16.41 -7.54 21.42
N GLU A 347 -16.97 -8.59 21.99
CA GLU A 347 -16.44 -9.34 23.13
C GLU A 347 -15.16 -10.12 22.80
N ILE A 348 -14.89 -10.39 21.52
CA ILE A 348 -13.62 -11.02 21.09
C ILE A 348 -12.48 -10.04 21.33
N LYS A 349 -11.56 -10.38 22.24
CA LYS A 349 -10.37 -9.56 22.54
C LYS A 349 -9.15 -9.99 21.77
N GLU A 350 -9.07 -11.28 21.46
CA GLU A 350 -7.97 -11.86 20.73
C GLU A 350 -8.48 -13.02 19.88
N MET A 351 -7.99 -13.12 18.67
CA MET A 351 -8.29 -14.20 17.75
C MET A 351 -7.07 -14.50 16.90
N ASP A 352 -6.78 -15.79 16.74
CA ASP A 352 -5.69 -16.29 15.92
C ASP A 352 -6.18 -17.48 15.11
N ILE A 353 -5.98 -17.45 13.80
CA ILE A 353 -6.22 -18.55 12.87
C ILE A 353 -4.89 -18.87 12.21
N ASN A 354 -4.23 -19.91 12.69
CA ASN A 354 -2.88 -20.30 12.26
C ASN A 354 -2.66 -21.81 12.46
N PRO A 355 -2.45 -22.57 11.34
CA PRO A 355 -2.34 -22.06 9.98
C PRO A 355 -3.69 -21.95 9.25
N LEU A 356 -3.73 -21.05 8.27
CA LEU A 356 -4.60 -21.12 7.12
C LEU A 356 -3.84 -21.82 6.00
N LEU A 357 -4.31 -22.97 5.50
CA LEU A 357 -3.69 -23.65 4.37
C LEU A 357 -4.30 -23.16 3.05
N ALA A 358 -3.44 -22.58 2.24
CA ALA A 358 -3.83 -21.88 1.02
C ALA A 358 -3.27 -22.58 -0.24
N THR A 359 -4.15 -22.74 -1.23
CA THR A 359 -3.85 -23.24 -2.58
C THR A 359 -4.41 -22.31 -3.63
N GLN A 360 -4.25 -22.60 -4.92
CA GLN A 360 -4.92 -21.84 -6.00
C GLN A 360 -6.46 -21.97 -5.96
N LYS A 361 -7.01 -22.97 -5.29
CA LYS A 361 -8.47 -23.25 -5.30
C LYS A 361 -9.16 -22.80 -4.04
N ALA A 362 -8.49 -22.90 -2.89
CA ALA A 362 -9.11 -22.70 -1.59
C ALA A 362 -8.09 -22.16 -0.57
N VAL A 363 -8.62 -21.49 0.44
CA VAL A 363 -7.93 -21.11 1.67
C VAL A 363 -8.81 -21.63 2.82
N ILE A 364 -8.22 -22.47 3.69
CA ILE A 364 -8.95 -23.27 4.68
C ILE A 364 -8.28 -23.10 6.04
N ALA A 365 -9.06 -22.79 7.08
CA ALA A 365 -8.58 -22.69 8.46
C ALA A 365 -8.39 -24.11 9.04
N VAL A 366 -7.22 -24.35 9.62
CA VAL A 366 -6.87 -25.66 10.24
C VAL A 366 -6.95 -25.58 11.75
N ASP A 367 -6.40 -24.52 12.34
CA ASP A 367 -6.49 -24.27 13.77
C ASP A 367 -6.88 -22.81 14.04
N ALA A 368 -7.66 -22.62 15.11
CA ALA A 368 -8.08 -21.29 15.52
C ALA A 368 -8.27 -21.22 17.04
N ARG A 369 -7.92 -20.06 17.60
CA ARG A 369 -8.14 -19.73 18.99
C ARG A 369 -8.81 -18.39 19.12
N ILE A 370 -9.80 -18.30 20.00
CA ILE A 370 -10.57 -17.08 20.27
C ILE A 370 -10.62 -16.86 21.76
N ARG A 371 -10.32 -15.63 22.20
CA ARG A 371 -10.45 -15.17 23.58
C ARG A 371 -11.51 -14.09 23.64
N ILE A 372 -12.45 -14.22 24.57
CA ILE A 372 -13.51 -13.23 24.79
C ILE A 372 -13.45 -12.61 26.18
N GLU A 373 -13.98 -11.40 26.29
CA GLU A 373 -14.28 -10.71 27.56
C GLU A 373 -15.64 -9.99 27.37
N LYS A 374 -16.59 -10.35 28.23
CA LYS A 374 -17.94 -9.74 28.28
C LYS A 374 -17.96 -8.58 29.27
#